data_035f34b8301d8418de864e9e0ea928dd
#
_entry.id   035f34b8301d8418de864e9e0ea928dd
#
_cell.length_a   1.000
_cell.length_b   1.000
_cell.length_c   1.000
_cell.angle_alpha   90.00
_cell.angle_beta   90.00
_cell.angle_gamma   90.00
#
_symmetry.space_group_name_H-M   'P 1'
#
loop_
_entity.id
_entity.type
_entity.pdbx_description
1 polymer ?
#
loop_
_entity_poly.entity_id
_entity_poly.type
_entity_poly.pdbx_seq_one_letter_code
_entity_poly.pdbx_strand_id
1 'polypeptide(L)'
;SNTDVISQEEFENLQQARQVYEKTLNAEFNNFKGFEITVKDADVEIPISFHVSEEERVALKNDLSDFDSDAYFESRWFNEDGTPNVRQAMQDKYLLENWTKIAQKIANEAASQRLVAHIKGTGNVTINKTMPQGTVQQSADSAYEALQKAVWS
;
A
#
# COMPACT_ATOMS: atom_id res chain seq x y z
N SER A 1 45.68 -7.69 -1.85
CA SER A 1 44.69 -6.83 -2.46
C SER A 1 43.79 -7.67 -3.40
N ASN A 2 42.71 -8.11 -2.86
CA ASN A 2 41.66 -8.73 -3.68
C ASN A 2 40.92 -7.61 -4.41
N THR A 3 41.43 -7.26 -5.56
CA THR A 3 40.60 -6.63 -6.56
C THR A 3 39.68 -7.75 -7.10
N ASP A 4 38.42 -7.67 -6.76
CA ASP A 4 37.40 -8.54 -7.35
C ASP A 4 37.34 -8.27 -8.85
N VAL A 5 38.19 -8.96 -9.59
CA VAL A 5 38.11 -8.99 -11.05
C VAL A 5 36.97 -9.94 -11.36
N ILE A 6 35.81 -9.39 -11.65
CA ILE A 6 34.68 -10.16 -12.19
C ILE A 6 35.16 -10.86 -13.46
N SER A 7 34.96 -12.17 -13.55
CA SER A 7 35.30 -12.91 -14.75
C SER A 7 34.49 -12.41 -15.96
N GLN A 8 35.02 -12.59 -17.16
CA GLN A 8 34.32 -12.24 -18.40
C GLN A 8 32.91 -12.85 -18.45
N GLU A 9 32.76 -14.08 -18.03
CA GLU A 9 31.50 -14.81 -17.98
C GLU A 9 30.53 -14.19 -16.98
N GLU A 10 30.97 -13.83 -15.80
CA GLU A 10 30.16 -13.15 -14.79
C GLU A 10 29.69 -11.77 -15.28
N PHE A 11 30.55 -11.03 -15.94
CA PHE A 11 30.21 -9.74 -16.53
C PHE A 11 29.15 -9.88 -17.64
N GLU A 12 29.28 -10.85 -18.53
CA GLU A 12 28.28 -11.14 -19.57
C GLU A 12 26.95 -11.57 -18.99
N ASN A 13 26.95 -12.40 -17.95
CA ASN A 13 25.75 -12.85 -17.24
C ASN A 13 25.05 -11.66 -16.55
N LEU A 14 25.77 -10.76 -15.91
CA LEU A 14 25.23 -9.55 -15.30
C LEU A 14 24.62 -8.62 -16.35
N GLN A 15 25.27 -8.46 -17.50
CA GLN A 15 24.72 -7.64 -18.59
C GLN A 15 23.45 -8.24 -19.18
N GLN A 16 23.39 -9.55 -19.37
CA GLN A 16 22.19 -10.23 -19.83
C GLN A 16 21.04 -10.09 -18.81
N ALA A 17 21.33 -10.28 -17.53
CA ALA A 17 20.35 -10.12 -16.46
C ALA A 17 19.79 -8.67 -16.42
N ARG A 18 20.64 -7.68 -16.59
CA ARG A 18 20.24 -6.27 -16.67
C ARG A 18 19.33 -6.00 -17.88
N GLN A 19 19.69 -6.51 -19.04
CA GLN A 19 18.87 -6.37 -20.25
C GLN A 19 17.50 -7.01 -20.11
N VAL A 20 17.43 -8.21 -19.52
CA VAL A 20 16.16 -8.88 -19.22
C VAL A 20 15.33 -8.05 -18.24
N TYR A 21 15.94 -7.54 -17.19
CA TYR A 21 15.28 -6.69 -16.21
C TYR A 21 14.70 -5.43 -16.85
N GLU A 22 15.49 -4.67 -17.61
CA GLU A 22 15.05 -3.47 -18.30
C GLU A 22 13.92 -3.73 -19.29
N LYS A 23 14.02 -4.83 -20.04
CA LYS A 23 12.97 -5.24 -20.98
C LYS A 23 11.66 -5.56 -20.23
N THR A 24 11.75 -6.28 -19.13
CA THR A 24 10.60 -6.62 -18.29
C THR A 24 9.98 -5.37 -17.66
N LEU A 25 10.81 -4.49 -17.12
CA LEU A 25 10.36 -3.22 -16.54
C LEU A 25 9.62 -2.35 -17.56
N ASN A 26 10.13 -2.26 -18.78
CA ASN A 26 9.48 -1.52 -19.86
C ASN A 26 8.15 -2.14 -20.28
N ALA A 27 8.07 -3.47 -20.32
CA ALA A 27 6.82 -4.18 -20.62
C ALA A 27 5.77 -3.96 -19.51
N GLU A 28 6.18 -4.12 -18.26
CA GLU A 28 5.28 -3.93 -17.11
C GLU A 28 4.85 -2.48 -16.95
N PHE A 29 5.66 -1.50 -17.28
CA PHE A 29 5.31 -0.09 -17.24
C PHE A 29 4.00 0.22 -17.98
N ASN A 30 3.78 -0.38 -19.13
CA ASN A 30 2.58 -0.18 -19.93
C ASN A 30 1.36 -0.92 -19.35
N ASN A 31 1.59 -2.00 -18.63
CA ASN A 31 0.55 -2.90 -18.12
C ASN A 31 0.13 -2.57 -16.67
N PHE A 32 1.03 -2.01 -15.86
CA PHE A 32 0.78 -1.72 -14.46
C PHE A 32 -0.03 -0.44 -14.30
N LYS A 33 -1.35 -0.57 -14.34
CA LYS A 33 -2.28 0.56 -14.17
C LYS A 33 -2.89 0.63 -12.78
N GLY A 34 -2.51 -0.28 -11.93
CA GLY A 34 -3.00 -0.37 -10.57
C GLY A 34 -3.11 -1.81 -10.10
N PHE A 35 -3.74 -1.96 -8.97
CA PHE A 35 -3.98 -3.26 -8.33
C PHE A 35 -5.24 -3.19 -7.48
N GLU A 36 -5.73 -4.35 -7.07
CA GLU A 36 -6.94 -4.47 -6.28
C GLU A 36 -6.65 -5.20 -4.98
N ILE A 37 -7.28 -4.71 -3.92
CA ILE A 37 -7.30 -5.35 -2.61
C ILE A 37 -8.74 -5.69 -2.28
N THR A 38 -9.02 -6.94 -1.89
CA THR A 38 -10.33 -7.35 -1.42
C THR A 38 -10.37 -7.39 0.10
N VAL A 39 -11.29 -6.66 0.69
CA VAL A 39 -11.63 -6.72 2.12
C VAL A 39 -13.02 -7.32 2.28
N LYS A 40 -13.33 -7.80 3.49
CA LYS A 40 -14.65 -8.33 3.81
C LYS A 40 -15.37 -7.42 4.80
N ASP A 41 -16.62 -7.10 4.50
CA ASP A 41 -17.56 -6.50 5.45
C ASP A 41 -18.70 -7.51 5.69
N ALA A 42 -18.72 -8.12 6.88
CA ALA A 42 -19.50 -9.31 7.18
C ALA A 42 -19.15 -10.43 6.17
N ASP A 43 -20.13 -10.95 5.43
CA ASP A 43 -19.91 -12.00 4.42
C ASP A 43 -19.77 -11.43 2.99
N VAL A 44 -19.70 -10.11 2.84
CA VAL A 44 -19.60 -9.43 1.55
C VAL A 44 -18.14 -9.09 1.24
N GLU A 45 -17.68 -9.55 0.09
CA GLU A 45 -16.38 -9.17 -0.45
C GLU A 45 -16.46 -7.80 -1.12
N ILE A 46 -15.59 -6.87 -0.70
CA ILE A 46 -15.52 -5.53 -1.25
C ILE A 46 -14.17 -5.36 -1.92
N PRO A 47 -14.10 -5.30 -3.27
CA PRO A 47 -12.87 -5.00 -3.97
C PRO A 47 -12.57 -3.49 -3.87
N ILE A 48 -11.34 -3.17 -3.52
CA ILE A 48 -10.83 -1.80 -3.47
C ILE A 48 -9.76 -1.69 -4.54
N SER A 49 -10.02 -0.87 -5.55
CA SER A 49 -9.10 -0.68 -6.67
C SER A 49 -8.20 0.53 -6.42
N PHE A 50 -6.90 0.33 -6.61
CA PHE A 50 -5.88 1.38 -6.56
C PHE A 50 -5.42 1.67 -7.99
N HIS A 51 -5.73 2.85 -8.47
CA HIS A 51 -5.27 3.31 -9.77
C HIS A 51 -3.90 3.97 -9.64
N VAL A 52 -2.97 3.53 -10.46
CA VAL A 52 -1.65 4.15 -10.58
C VAL A 52 -1.62 4.97 -11.85
N SER A 53 -1.50 6.28 -11.71
CA SER A 53 -1.44 7.22 -12.83
C SER A 53 -0.19 7.01 -13.69
N GLU A 54 -0.19 7.57 -14.87
CA GLU A 54 1.00 7.54 -15.74
C GLU A 54 2.20 8.23 -15.08
N GLU A 55 1.98 9.34 -14.41
CA GLU A 55 3.03 10.07 -13.68
C GLU A 55 3.63 9.22 -12.55
N GLU A 56 2.79 8.55 -11.76
CA GLU A 56 3.24 7.62 -10.72
C GLU A 56 4.00 6.43 -11.31
N ARG A 57 3.55 5.89 -12.44
CA ARG A 57 4.24 4.80 -13.14
C ARG A 57 5.61 5.23 -13.65
N VAL A 58 5.73 6.43 -14.18
CA VAL A 58 7.02 6.99 -14.62
C VAL A 58 7.97 7.10 -13.42
N ALA A 59 7.50 7.60 -12.29
CA ALA A 59 8.30 7.69 -11.07
C ALA A 59 8.76 6.32 -10.60
N LEU A 60 7.85 5.34 -10.53
CA LEU A 60 8.18 3.96 -10.15
C LEU A 60 9.20 3.32 -11.10
N LYS A 61 9.02 3.52 -12.41
CA LYS A 61 9.97 3.01 -13.41
C LYS A 61 11.36 3.61 -13.24
N ASN A 62 11.44 4.91 -13.03
CA ASN A 62 12.71 5.59 -12.82
C ASN A 62 13.40 5.09 -11.55
N ASP A 63 12.67 4.94 -10.46
CA ASP A 63 13.18 4.41 -9.21
C ASP A 63 13.68 2.97 -9.34
N LEU A 64 13.00 2.16 -10.13
CA LEU A 64 13.34 0.75 -10.32
C LEU A 64 14.40 0.50 -11.40
N SER A 65 14.69 1.45 -12.30
CA SER A 65 15.67 1.29 -13.37
C SER A 65 17.09 1.07 -12.86
N ASP A 66 17.48 1.80 -11.81
CA ASP A 66 18.77 1.71 -11.14
C ASP A 66 18.61 1.42 -9.64
N PHE A 67 17.65 0.55 -9.31
CA PHE A 67 17.33 0.26 -7.93
C PHE A 67 18.45 -0.52 -7.24
N ASP A 68 19.06 0.11 -6.27
CA ASP A 68 20.01 -0.49 -5.33
C ASP A 68 19.26 -0.86 -4.05
N SER A 69 18.91 -2.14 -3.94
CA SER A 69 18.17 -2.66 -2.79
C SER A 69 18.96 -2.51 -1.48
N ASP A 70 20.26 -2.72 -1.53
CA ASP A 70 21.11 -2.65 -0.35
C ASP A 70 21.17 -1.20 0.17
N ALA A 71 21.42 -0.24 -0.71
CA ALA A 71 21.40 1.18 -0.37
C ALA A 71 20.04 1.66 0.14
N TYR A 72 18.95 1.19 -0.49
CA TYR A 72 17.58 1.52 -0.08
C TYR A 72 17.29 1.03 1.34
N PHE A 73 17.56 -0.24 1.64
CA PHE A 73 17.31 -0.80 2.96
C PHE A 73 18.30 -0.30 4.01
N GLU A 74 19.54 -0.03 3.62
CA GLU A 74 20.51 0.62 4.51
C GLU A 74 20.02 2.00 4.94
N SER A 75 19.59 2.83 4.03
CA SER A 75 19.05 4.16 4.36
C SER A 75 17.80 4.12 5.23
N ARG A 76 17.01 3.05 5.12
CA ARG A 76 15.73 2.92 5.81
C ARG A 76 15.83 2.21 7.16
N TRP A 77 16.71 1.21 7.27
CA TRP A 77 16.81 0.35 8.45
C TRP A 77 17.99 0.66 9.35
N PHE A 78 18.75 1.69 9.03
CA PHE A 78 19.83 2.20 9.87
C PHE A 78 19.58 3.68 10.14
N ASN A 79 19.97 4.11 11.35
CA ASN A 79 19.92 5.51 11.74
C ASN A 79 21.11 6.27 11.11
N GLU A 80 21.05 7.60 11.14
CA GLU A 80 22.15 8.45 10.61
C GLU A 80 23.50 8.18 11.28
N ASP A 81 23.48 7.72 12.54
CA ASP A 81 24.68 7.35 13.28
C ASP A 81 25.20 5.94 12.98
N GLY A 82 24.58 5.23 12.04
CA GLY A 82 24.92 3.86 11.64
C GLY A 82 24.38 2.76 12.53
N THR A 83 23.60 3.09 13.58
CA THR A 83 22.97 2.07 14.42
C THR A 83 21.73 1.48 13.74
N PRO A 84 21.46 0.17 13.95
CA PRO A 84 20.27 -0.46 13.36
C PRO A 84 18.96 0.13 13.88
N ASN A 85 18.07 0.47 12.97
CA ASN A 85 16.67 0.82 13.29
C ASN A 85 15.78 -0.42 13.16
N VAL A 86 15.90 -1.31 14.13
CA VAL A 86 15.21 -2.61 14.13
C VAL A 86 13.69 -2.44 14.15
N ARG A 87 13.19 -1.40 14.82
CA ARG A 87 11.74 -1.10 14.85
C ARG A 87 11.21 -0.83 13.44
N GLN A 88 11.92 -0.01 12.67
CA GLN A 88 11.54 0.31 11.29
C GLN A 88 11.59 -0.94 10.41
N ALA A 89 12.64 -1.73 10.53
CA ALA A 89 12.78 -2.99 9.78
C ALA A 89 11.66 -3.98 10.09
N MET A 90 11.29 -4.13 11.36
CA MET A 90 10.18 -4.99 11.78
C MET A 90 8.84 -4.49 11.23
N GLN A 91 8.60 -3.18 11.30
CA GLN A 91 7.39 -2.57 10.78
C GLN A 91 7.26 -2.76 9.27
N ASP A 92 8.32 -2.48 8.53
CA ASP A 92 8.34 -2.62 7.07
C ASP A 92 8.11 -4.07 6.64
N LYS A 93 8.78 -5.00 7.29
CA LYS A 93 8.61 -6.44 7.01
C LYS A 93 7.17 -6.88 7.30
N TYR A 94 6.61 -6.44 8.42
CA TYR A 94 5.23 -6.74 8.76
C TYR A 94 4.25 -6.17 7.73
N LEU A 95 4.44 -4.91 7.29
CA LEU A 95 3.62 -4.27 6.28
C LEU A 95 3.67 -5.02 4.95
N LEU A 96 4.86 -5.37 4.47
CA LEU A 96 5.05 -6.08 3.21
C LEU A 96 4.39 -7.47 3.22
N GLU A 97 4.47 -8.19 4.32
CA GLU A 97 3.95 -9.56 4.43
C GLU A 97 2.47 -9.64 4.81
N ASN A 98 1.92 -8.59 5.41
CA ASN A 98 0.58 -8.60 6.02
C ASN A 98 -0.32 -7.44 5.56
N TRP A 99 -0.01 -6.77 4.49
CA TRP A 99 -0.75 -5.58 4.08
C TRP A 99 -2.25 -5.86 3.81
N THR A 100 -2.61 -7.03 3.31
CA THR A 100 -4.01 -7.46 3.14
C THR A 100 -4.73 -7.55 4.49
N LYS A 101 -4.06 -8.12 5.50
CA LYS A 101 -4.55 -8.20 6.88
C LYS A 101 -4.72 -6.81 7.50
N ILE A 102 -3.79 -5.90 7.21
CA ILE A 102 -3.84 -4.50 7.66
C ILE A 102 -5.02 -3.78 7.01
N ALA A 103 -5.21 -3.92 5.72
CA ALA A 103 -6.35 -3.37 5.00
C ALA A 103 -7.69 -3.89 5.58
N GLN A 104 -7.76 -5.17 5.90
CA GLN A 104 -8.94 -5.76 6.55
C GLN A 104 -9.18 -5.17 7.94
N LYS A 105 -8.14 -4.95 8.73
CA LYS A 105 -8.26 -4.32 10.05
C LYS A 105 -8.73 -2.88 9.94
N ILE A 106 -8.22 -2.10 9.00
CA ILE A 106 -8.66 -0.73 8.74
C ILE A 106 -10.15 -0.71 8.35
N ALA A 107 -10.58 -1.62 7.48
CA ALA A 107 -11.97 -1.74 7.09
C ALA A 107 -12.89 -2.06 8.28
N ASN A 108 -12.50 -3.00 9.13
CA ASN A 108 -13.23 -3.37 10.34
C ASN A 108 -13.33 -2.20 11.34
N GLU A 109 -12.25 -1.48 11.53
CA GLU A 109 -12.19 -0.33 12.44
C GLU A 109 -13.07 0.82 11.93
N ALA A 110 -13.03 1.13 10.64
CA ALA A 110 -13.88 2.14 10.02
C ALA A 110 -15.37 1.78 10.15
N ALA A 111 -15.74 0.52 9.93
CA ALA A 111 -17.10 0.04 10.12
C ALA A 111 -17.56 0.14 11.57
N SER A 112 -16.69 -0.21 12.54
CA SER A 112 -16.95 -0.09 13.96
C SER A 112 -17.15 1.36 14.40
N GLN A 113 -16.31 2.27 13.95
CA GLN A 113 -16.43 3.70 14.24
C GLN A 113 -17.70 4.29 13.62
N ARG A 114 -18.08 3.87 12.43
CA ARG A 114 -19.35 4.25 11.81
C ARG A 114 -20.55 3.82 12.65
N LEU A 115 -20.52 2.59 13.15
CA LEU A 115 -21.59 2.07 14.03
C LEU A 115 -21.68 2.86 15.31
N VAL A 116 -20.57 3.17 15.97
CA VAL A 116 -20.54 3.99 17.18
C VAL A 116 -21.06 5.40 16.90
N ALA A 117 -20.66 6.03 15.81
CA ALA A 117 -21.16 7.35 15.41
C ALA A 117 -22.66 7.32 15.12
N HIS A 118 -23.16 6.26 14.50
CA HIS A 118 -24.60 6.06 14.26
C HIS A 118 -25.38 5.91 15.58
N ILE A 119 -24.88 5.09 16.50
CA ILE A 119 -25.50 4.91 17.83
C ILE A 119 -25.52 6.23 18.60
N LYS A 120 -24.43 6.99 18.62
CA LYS A 120 -24.35 8.31 19.25
C LYS A 120 -25.31 9.32 18.61
N GLY A 121 -25.42 9.30 17.29
CA GLY A 121 -26.38 10.13 16.54
C GLY A 121 -27.83 9.79 16.85
N THR A 122 -28.15 8.50 17.00
CA THR A 122 -29.50 8.04 17.35
C THR A 122 -29.85 8.20 18.82
N GLY A 123 -28.85 8.16 19.73
CA GLY A 123 -29.05 8.37 21.17
C GLY A 123 -29.40 9.81 21.53
N ASN A 124 -29.10 10.78 20.69
CA ASN A 124 -29.41 12.20 20.85
C ASN A 124 -30.68 12.66 20.13
N VAL A 125 -31.31 11.78 19.36
CA VAL A 125 -32.56 12.09 18.66
C VAL A 125 -33.72 11.71 19.58
N THR A 126 -34.30 12.72 20.25
CA THR A 126 -35.64 12.61 20.83
C THR A 126 -36.59 12.21 19.71
N ILE A 127 -37.01 10.99 19.77
CA ILE A 127 -38.02 10.23 19.05
C ILE A 127 -38.95 11.13 18.21
N ASN A 128 -38.49 11.55 17.05
CA ASN A 128 -39.37 11.84 15.93
C ASN A 128 -39.15 10.74 14.91
N LYS A 129 -40.19 9.94 14.72
CA LYS A 129 -40.23 8.64 14.02
C LYS A 129 -39.93 8.66 12.53
N THR A 130 -39.27 9.66 12.02
CA THR A 130 -38.88 9.74 10.62
C THR A 130 -37.44 10.16 10.50
N MET A 131 -36.55 9.17 10.57
CA MET A 131 -35.20 9.36 10.03
C MET A 131 -35.31 9.54 8.51
N PRO A 132 -34.82 10.67 7.96
CA PRO A 132 -34.71 10.77 6.50
C PRO A 132 -33.80 9.67 6.00
N GLN A 133 -34.21 8.91 5.01
CA GLN A 133 -33.43 7.85 4.37
C GLN A 133 -32.03 8.31 3.88
N GLY A 134 -31.85 9.62 3.67
CA GLY A 134 -30.58 10.22 3.30
C GLY A 134 -29.49 10.18 4.38
N THR A 135 -29.83 10.04 5.66
CA THR A 135 -28.84 10.02 6.76
C THR A 135 -28.07 8.71 6.86
N VAL A 136 -28.69 7.60 6.49
CA VAL A 136 -28.03 6.27 6.47
C VAL A 136 -27.05 6.21 5.29
N GLN A 137 -27.41 6.79 4.18
CA GLN A 137 -26.57 6.83 2.98
C GLN A 137 -25.35 7.76 3.15
N GLN A 138 -25.53 8.91 3.82
CA GLN A 138 -24.43 9.80 4.15
C GLN A 138 -23.43 9.17 5.13
N SER A 139 -23.88 8.37 6.09
CA SER A 139 -22.97 7.70 7.02
C SER A 139 -22.20 6.55 6.33
N ALA A 140 -22.79 5.89 5.32
CA ALA A 140 -22.11 4.89 4.50
C ALA A 140 -21.05 5.55 3.62
N ASP A 141 -21.37 6.67 2.98
CA ASP A 141 -20.44 7.42 2.13
C ASP A 141 -19.29 8.03 2.94
N SER A 142 -19.55 8.54 4.15
CA SER A 142 -18.50 9.08 5.01
C SER A 142 -17.57 8.01 5.57
N ALA A 143 -18.04 6.80 5.82
CA ALA A 143 -17.20 5.66 6.21
C ALA A 143 -16.34 5.17 5.04
N TYR A 144 -16.90 5.18 3.84
CA TYR A 144 -16.16 4.87 2.61
C TYR A 144 -15.06 5.90 2.34
N GLU A 145 -15.37 7.18 2.51
CA GLU A 145 -14.40 8.27 2.41
C GLU A 145 -13.33 8.19 3.50
N ALA A 146 -13.69 7.86 4.74
CA ALA A 146 -12.74 7.66 5.82
C ALA A 146 -11.81 6.47 5.55
N LEU A 147 -12.32 5.39 4.99
CA LEU A 147 -11.54 4.24 4.54
C LEU A 147 -10.58 4.64 3.42
N GLN A 148 -11.04 5.39 2.43
CA GLN A 148 -10.20 5.90 1.35
C GLN A 148 -9.09 6.81 1.89
N LYS A 149 -9.39 7.72 2.80
CA LYS A 149 -8.39 8.59 3.44
C LYS A 149 -7.37 7.80 4.26
N ALA A 150 -7.78 6.76 4.98
CA ALA A 150 -6.88 5.92 5.74
C ALA A 150 -5.94 5.09 4.86
N VAL A 151 -6.37 4.75 3.66
CA VAL A 151 -5.59 4.00 2.67
C VAL A 151 -4.67 4.91 1.85
N TRP A 152 -5.08 6.18 1.61
CA TRP A 152 -4.37 7.13 0.73
C TRP A 152 -3.52 8.17 1.49
N SER A 153 -3.58 8.21 2.80
CA SER A 153 -2.70 9.05 3.62
C SER A 153 -1.48 8.23 4.16
#